data_ac77e2bb3e8f7665c85892b582f06202
#
_entry.id   ac77e2bb3e8f7665c85892b582f06202
#
_cell.length_a   1.000
_cell.length_b   1.000
_cell.length_c   1.000
_cell.angle_alpha   90.00
_cell.angle_beta   90.00
_cell.angle_gamma   90.00
#
_symmetry.space_group_name_H-M   'P 1'
#
loop_
_entity.id
_entity.type
_entity.pdbx_description
1 polymer ?
#
loop_
_entity_poly.entity_id
_entity_poly.type
_entity_poly.pdbx_seq_one_letter_code
_entity_poly.pdbx_strand_id
1 'polypeptide(L)'
;MGVLGRAVAGQWRYVAVAAVLGAAHQAGEALVPVIIGVVIDEAVSTGDSDALLLWIAVLAVVFAGLSASWRFAARAAERASERAGHDIRIGLTRRVLMPRGGAETGRLAGALASIATSDARRVGLVNTVLPAGTAALSGILVSAVALLRVSVPLGLLVLLAAPPVLWAGHVLGSRLERRSAVEQERAAHASGVAADLVAGLRVLKGIGAEGAAVARYRRTSQESLAATLRAARTQAWHDGAILALTGIFIAAVALVGGRLAARGDITVGELVAAVGLALFLLGPLQLFAWVNGQIAQGRASAARVAQVLAAPPLLSAGDARPREPVLGRVLVNGVTHGPLRDLHLEVAPGELLGVVAADPAAATALLECLARTADPAAGTVELDGVPLSTLDPAEVRVAILPAAHDADLFEGTLSDNVTAGAPADRVPDAMAAAAADEVAATLPDGGDTVLAERARSLSGGQRQRVALARALAADPPVLLLHDPTTAVDAVTEARMATGVRELRRGRTTVVVTTSPALLAATDRVVVVAGGAVAAEGRHADLVRSNPDYRATVLS
;
A
#
# COMPACT_ATOMS: atom_id res chain seq x y z
N MET A 1 -14.54 2.06 -18.53
CA MET A 1 -14.76 1.16 -17.35
C MET A 1 -13.93 1.66 -16.20
N GLY A 2 -14.50 1.78 -14.99
CA GLY A 2 -13.76 2.10 -13.77
C GLY A 2 -12.82 0.97 -13.33
N VAL A 3 -11.99 1.21 -12.31
CA VAL A 3 -11.02 0.23 -11.77
C VAL A 3 -11.70 -1.10 -11.43
N LEU A 4 -12.83 -1.05 -10.74
CA LEU A 4 -13.60 -2.24 -10.36
C LEU A 4 -14.09 -3.04 -11.58
N GLY A 5 -14.62 -2.34 -12.58
CA GLY A 5 -15.10 -3.01 -13.81
C GLY A 5 -13.96 -3.71 -14.57
N ARG A 6 -12.77 -3.10 -14.63
CA ARG A 6 -11.58 -3.74 -15.25
C ARG A 6 -11.10 -4.95 -14.44
N ALA A 7 -11.10 -4.86 -13.10
CA ALA A 7 -10.70 -5.95 -12.23
C ALA A 7 -11.60 -7.19 -12.41
N VAL A 8 -12.90 -7.00 -12.55
CA VAL A 8 -13.86 -8.10 -12.81
C VAL A 8 -13.75 -8.61 -14.25
N ALA A 9 -13.74 -7.70 -15.23
CA ALA A 9 -13.66 -8.07 -16.64
C ALA A 9 -12.38 -8.84 -17.00
N GLY A 10 -11.25 -8.50 -16.38
CA GLY A 10 -9.98 -9.22 -16.56
C GLY A 10 -10.01 -10.66 -16.05
N GLN A 11 -10.92 -10.99 -15.14
CA GLN A 11 -11.02 -12.30 -14.50
C GLN A 11 -12.36 -13.02 -14.79
N TRP A 12 -13.13 -12.55 -15.78
CA TRP A 12 -14.52 -12.98 -16.02
C TRP A 12 -14.72 -14.50 -16.10
N ARG A 13 -13.75 -15.23 -16.71
CA ARG A 13 -13.84 -16.70 -16.85
C ARG A 13 -13.84 -17.41 -15.49
N TYR A 14 -12.96 -16.98 -14.59
CA TYR A 14 -12.89 -17.55 -13.24
C TYR A 14 -14.10 -17.15 -12.40
N VAL A 15 -14.57 -15.91 -12.54
CA VAL A 15 -15.79 -15.42 -11.87
C VAL A 15 -17.01 -16.20 -12.34
N ALA A 16 -17.14 -16.46 -13.65
CA ALA A 16 -18.26 -17.24 -14.21
C ALA A 16 -18.24 -18.69 -13.73
N VAL A 17 -17.07 -19.36 -13.73
CA VAL A 17 -16.95 -20.73 -13.22
C VAL A 17 -17.29 -20.77 -11.73
N ALA A 18 -16.81 -19.83 -10.93
CA ALA A 18 -17.11 -19.74 -9.51
C ALA A 18 -18.61 -19.50 -9.26
N ALA A 19 -19.26 -18.66 -10.08
CA ALA A 19 -20.68 -18.36 -9.98
C ALA A 19 -21.55 -19.58 -10.30
N VAL A 20 -21.25 -20.29 -11.39
CA VAL A 20 -22.01 -21.50 -11.78
C VAL A 20 -21.85 -22.61 -10.76
N LEU A 21 -20.61 -22.90 -10.34
CA LEU A 21 -20.37 -23.97 -9.36
C LEU A 21 -20.86 -23.58 -7.95
N GLY A 22 -20.76 -22.31 -7.56
CA GLY A 22 -21.34 -21.81 -6.31
C GLY A 22 -22.86 -21.87 -6.29
N ALA A 23 -23.51 -21.53 -7.41
CA ALA A 23 -24.96 -21.67 -7.57
C ALA A 23 -25.39 -23.13 -7.52
N ALA A 24 -24.67 -24.05 -8.18
CA ALA A 24 -24.92 -25.46 -8.12
C ALA A 24 -24.75 -26.04 -6.70
N HIS A 25 -23.71 -25.58 -5.98
CA HIS A 25 -23.52 -25.96 -4.57
C HIS A 25 -24.71 -25.54 -3.70
N GLN A 26 -25.10 -24.27 -3.75
CA GLN A 26 -26.21 -23.76 -2.94
C GLN A 26 -27.57 -24.38 -3.31
N ALA A 27 -27.80 -24.66 -4.59
CA ALA A 27 -28.97 -25.37 -5.05
C ALA A 27 -28.99 -26.80 -4.50
N GLY A 28 -27.87 -27.51 -4.59
CA GLY A 28 -27.73 -28.86 -4.06
C GLY A 28 -27.89 -28.93 -2.53
N GLU A 29 -27.32 -27.95 -1.81
CA GLU A 29 -27.45 -27.85 -0.36
C GLU A 29 -28.89 -27.60 0.07
N ALA A 30 -29.64 -26.77 -0.67
CA ALA A 30 -31.08 -26.57 -0.45
C ALA A 30 -31.91 -27.82 -0.68
N LEU A 31 -31.45 -28.75 -1.52
CA LEU A 31 -32.18 -30.03 -1.75
C LEU A 31 -31.91 -31.06 -0.66
N VAL A 32 -30.88 -30.93 0.17
CA VAL A 32 -30.59 -31.91 1.23
C VAL A 32 -31.75 -32.09 2.20
N PRO A 33 -32.39 -31.04 2.77
CA PRO A 33 -33.57 -31.20 3.62
C PRO A 33 -34.75 -31.87 2.89
N VAL A 34 -34.91 -31.61 1.59
CA VAL A 34 -35.96 -32.23 0.78
C VAL A 34 -35.73 -33.74 0.64
N ILE A 35 -34.48 -34.14 0.32
CA ILE A 35 -34.09 -35.54 0.21
C ILE A 35 -34.28 -36.25 1.56
N ILE A 36 -33.90 -35.60 2.68
CA ILE A 36 -34.12 -36.15 4.02
C ILE A 36 -35.63 -36.41 4.26
N GLY A 37 -36.50 -35.48 3.85
CA GLY A 37 -37.94 -35.65 3.91
C GLY A 37 -38.42 -36.89 3.14
N VAL A 38 -37.95 -37.06 1.92
CA VAL A 38 -38.27 -38.24 1.08
C VAL A 38 -37.75 -39.54 1.74
N VAL A 39 -36.55 -39.55 2.32
CA VAL A 39 -36.02 -40.69 3.08
C VAL A 39 -36.97 -41.10 4.21
N ILE A 40 -37.50 -40.11 4.93
CA ILE A 40 -38.43 -40.36 6.03
C ILE A 40 -39.73 -41.00 5.50
N ASP A 41 -40.27 -40.44 4.42
CA ASP A 41 -41.58 -40.89 3.90
C ASP A 41 -41.49 -42.23 3.15
N GLU A 42 -40.45 -42.47 2.34
CA GLU A 42 -40.37 -43.68 1.50
C GLU A 42 -39.64 -44.85 2.16
N ALA A 43 -38.70 -44.58 3.08
CA ALA A 43 -37.90 -45.64 3.69
C ALA A 43 -38.22 -45.87 5.17
N VAL A 44 -38.21 -44.79 5.99
CA VAL A 44 -38.38 -44.94 7.44
C VAL A 44 -39.81 -45.27 7.80
N SER A 45 -40.82 -44.58 7.23
CA SER A 45 -42.24 -44.78 7.53
C SER A 45 -42.79 -46.11 7.00
N THR A 46 -42.18 -46.63 5.92
CA THR A 46 -42.56 -47.91 5.31
C THR A 46 -41.76 -49.10 5.88
N GLY A 47 -40.65 -48.85 6.56
CA GLY A 47 -39.73 -49.90 7.03
C GLY A 47 -38.93 -50.57 5.91
N ASP A 48 -38.82 -49.94 4.72
CA ASP A 48 -38.12 -50.47 3.55
C ASP A 48 -36.61 -50.20 3.65
N SER A 49 -35.83 -51.24 3.94
CA SER A 49 -34.37 -51.18 4.05
C SER A 49 -33.66 -50.93 2.71
N ASP A 50 -34.23 -51.40 1.59
CA ASP A 50 -33.63 -51.23 0.27
C ASP A 50 -33.81 -49.79 -0.20
N ALA A 51 -34.99 -49.20 0.02
CA ALA A 51 -35.21 -47.77 -0.18
C ALA A 51 -34.29 -46.92 0.69
N LEU A 52 -34.05 -47.31 1.95
CA LEU A 52 -33.13 -46.60 2.84
C LEU A 52 -31.69 -46.58 2.29
N LEU A 53 -31.19 -47.75 1.87
CA LEU A 53 -29.85 -47.87 1.28
C LEU A 53 -29.71 -47.03 0.00
N LEU A 54 -30.75 -47.06 -0.87
CA LEU A 54 -30.78 -46.25 -2.09
C LEU A 54 -30.66 -44.74 -1.78
N TRP A 55 -31.51 -44.25 -0.87
CA TRP A 55 -31.53 -42.82 -0.55
C TRP A 55 -30.27 -42.34 0.21
N ILE A 56 -29.66 -43.21 1.05
CA ILE A 56 -28.35 -42.94 1.65
C ILE A 56 -27.26 -42.82 0.56
N ALA A 57 -27.31 -43.70 -0.45
CA ALA A 57 -26.38 -43.62 -1.58
C ALA A 57 -26.58 -42.32 -2.40
N VAL A 58 -27.85 -41.93 -2.62
CA VAL A 58 -28.17 -40.64 -3.27
C VAL A 58 -27.60 -39.45 -2.46
N LEU A 59 -27.82 -39.43 -1.14
CA LEU A 59 -27.26 -38.40 -0.27
C LEU A 59 -25.73 -38.38 -0.35
N ALA A 60 -25.05 -39.52 -0.35
CA ALA A 60 -23.61 -39.62 -0.48
C ALA A 60 -23.11 -39.00 -1.80
N VAL A 61 -23.80 -39.26 -2.92
CA VAL A 61 -23.49 -38.66 -4.23
C VAL A 61 -23.73 -37.15 -4.20
N VAL A 62 -24.82 -36.67 -3.60
CA VAL A 62 -25.11 -35.24 -3.45
C VAL A 62 -24.02 -34.56 -2.64
N PHE A 63 -23.63 -35.11 -1.49
CA PHE A 63 -22.55 -34.55 -0.67
C PHE A 63 -21.18 -34.56 -1.38
N ALA A 64 -20.88 -35.60 -2.15
CA ALA A 64 -19.69 -35.63 -2.99
C ALA A 64 -19.73 -34.50 -4.04
N GLY A 65 -20.88 -34.29 -4.69
CA GLY A 65 -21.10 -33.19 -5.63
C GLY A 65 -21.00 -31.81 -4.98
N LEU A 66 -21.57 -31.64 -3.78
CA LEU A 66 -21.47 -30.43 -2.99
C LEU A 66 -19.98 -30.11 -2.63
N SER A 67 -19.25 -31.12 -2.16
CA SER A 67 -17.82 -30.96 -1.84
C SER A 67 -17.01 -30.59 -3.07
N ALA A 68 -17.25 -31.25 -4.20
CA ALA A 68 -16.54 -30.95 -5.44
C ALA A 68 -16.86 -29.53 -5.96
N SER A 69 -18.15 -29.19 -6.05
CA SER A 69 -18.58 -27.87 -6.54
C SER A 69 -18.05 -26.72 -5.68
N TRP A 70 -18.10 -26.86 -4.36
CA TRP A 70 -17.52 -25.87 -3.44
C TRP A 70 -16.02 -25.71 -3.64
N ARG A 71 -15.26 -26.82 -3.68
CA ARG A 71 -13.79 -26.78 -3.83
C ARG A 71 -13.35 -26.09 -5.12
N PHE A 72 -14.02 -26.40 -6.24
CA PHE A 72 -13.68 -25.79 -7.52
C PHE A 72 -14.17 -24.34 -7.63
N ALA A 73 -15.36 -24.02 -7.09
CA ALA A 73 -15.88 -22.67 -6.99
C ALA A 73 -14.92 -21.76 -6.19
N ALA A 74 -14.55 -22.20 -4.98
CA ALA A 74 -13.64 -21.47 -4.12
C ALA A 74 -12.28 -21.22 -4.78
N ARG A 75 -11.69 -22.27 -5.39
CA ARG A 75 -10.40 -22.12 -6.11
C ARG A 75 -10.49 -21.13 -7.27
N ALA A 76 -11.57 -21.13 -8.03
CA ALA A 76 -11.77 -20.21 -9.13
C ALA A 76 -11.94 -18.77 -8.61
N ALA A 77 -12.78 -18.58 -7.57
CA ALA A 77 -13.01 -17.29 -6.96
C ALA A 77 -11.72 -16.68 -6.36
N GLU A 78 -10.96 -17.46 -5.58
CA GLU A 78 -9.69 -17.00 -4.98
C GLU A 78 -8.64 -16.66 -6.05
N ARG A 79 -8.52 -17.47 -7.09
CA ARG A 79 -7.61 -17.15 -8.22
C ARG A 79 -7.98 -15.83 -8.89
N ALA A 80 -9.26 -15.58 -9.10
CA ALA A 80 -9.74 -14.32 -9.68
C ALA A 80 -9.41 -13.12 -8.77
N SER A 81 -9.65 -13.28 -7.47
CA SER A 81 -9.40 -12.27 -6.45
C SER A 81 -7.91 -11.90 -6.37
N GLU A 82 -7.04 -12.89 -6.19
CA GLU A 82 -5.61 -12.66 -6.01
C GLU A 82 -4.95 -12.10 -7.27
N ARG A 83 -5.32 -12.58 -8.45
CA ARG A 83 -4.82 -12.02 -9.72
C ARG A 83 -5.25 -10.57 -9.91
N ALA A 84 -6.54 -10.26 -9.69
CA ALA A 84 -7.02 -8.88 -9.81
C ALA A 84 -6.33 -7.95 -8.81
N GLY A 85 -6.14 -8.40 -7.55
CA GLY A 85 -5.39 -7.65 -6.55
C GLY A 85 -3.92 -7.44 -6.94
N HIS A 86 -3.27 -8.47 -7.49
CA HIS A 86 -1.89 -8.40 -7.98
C HIS A 86 -1.74 -7.39 -9.12
N ASP A 87 -2.60 -7.46 -10.14
CA ASP A 87 -2.55 -6.56 -11.30
C ASP A 87 -2.71 -5.09 -10.87
N ILE A 88 -3.58 -4.83 -9.89
CA ILE A 88 -3.76 -3.49 -9.31
C ILE A 88 -2.50 -3.05 -8.57
N ARG A 89 -1.88 -3.91 -7.76
CA ARG A 89 -0.61 -3.59 -7.06
C ARG A 89 0.48 -3.21 -8.03
N ILE A 90 0.69 -4.02 -9.07
CA ILE A 90 1.69 -3.73 -10.11
C ILE A 90 1.38 -2.41 -10.83
N GLY A 91 0.11 -2.16 -11.16
CA GLY A 91 -0.32 -0.91 -11.79
C GLY A 91 -0.05 0.32 -10.91
N LEU A 92 -0.35 0.23 -9.61
CA LEU A 92 -0.07 1.27 -8.62
C LEU A 92 1.44 1.51 -8.46
N THR A 93 2.23 0.44 -8.32
CA THR A 93 3.69 0.53 -8.19
C THR A 93 4.30 1.21 -9.42
N ARG A 94 3.91 0.78 -10.61
CA ARG A 94 4.35 1.43 -11.86
C ARG A 94 3.98 2.91 -11.90
N ARG A 95 2.76 3.28 -11.46
CA ARG A 95 2.31 4.67 -11.47
C ARG A 95 3.08 5.54 -10.47
N VAL A 96 3.35 5.02 -9.27
CA VAL A 96 4.13 5.74 -8.23
C VAL A 96 5.60 5.89 -8.64
N LEU A 97 6.19 4.88 -9.28
CA LEU A 97 7.58 4.89 -9.73
C LEU A 97 7.79 5.59 -11.09
N MET A 98 6.75 6.14 -11.68
CA MET A 98 6.89 6.86 -12.95
C MET A 98 7.79 8.08 -12.81
N PRO A 99 8.79 8.28 -13.73
CA PRO A 99 9.70 9.43 -13.68
C PRO A 99 9.02 10.81 -13.69
N ARG A 100 7.80 10.89 -14.19
CA ARG A 100 6.99 12.12 -14.27
C ARG A 100 6.33 12.51 -12.94
N GLY A 101 6.41 11.69 -11.91
CA GLY A 101 5.85 11.95 -10.59
C GLY A 101 4.33 12.16 -10.54
N GLY A 102 3.85 12.82 -9.51
CA GLY A 102 2.48 13.30 -9.32
C GLY A 102 1.56 12.33 -8.56
N ALA A 103 1.83 11.04 -8.53
CA ALA A 103 1.01 10.08 -7.78
C ALA A 103 1.25 10.19 -6.26
N GLU A 104 2.45 10.56 -5.87
CA GLU A 104 2.93 10.75 -4.49
C GLU A 104 2.61 12.13 -3.93
N THR A 105 2.36 13.13 -4.79
CA THR A 105 2.17 14.52 -4.37
C THR A 105 1.01 14.68 -3.40
N GLY A 106 1.30 15.26 -2.24
CA GLY A 106 0.31 15.49 -1.17
C GLY A 106 -0.15 14.23 -0.44
N ARG A 107 0.52 13.08 -0.64
CA ARG A 107 0.19 11.81 0.02
C ARG A 107 1.36 11.31 0.88
N LEU A 108 1.01 10.80 2.07
CA LEU A 108 1.99 10.13 2.92
C LEU A 108 2.37 8.76 2.33
N ALA A 109 3.63 8.36 2.48
CA ALA A 109 4.11 7.04 2.03
C ALA A 109 3.27 5.88 2.60
N GLY A 110 2.90 5.94 3.89
CA GLY A 110 2.03 4.96 4.53
C GLY A 110 0.62 4.88 3.93
N ALA A 111 0.07 6.00 3.45
CA ALA A 111 -1.22 6.01 2.76
C ALA A 111 -1.13 5.32 1.39
N LEU A 112 -0.07 5.58 0.63
CA LEU A 112 0.19 4.90 -0.66
C LEU A 112 0.39 3.39 -0.45
N ALA A 113 1.17 2.99 0.56
CA ALA A 113 1.35 1.59 0.92
C ALA A 113 0.03 0.91 1.30
N SER A 114 -0.83 1.58 2.08
CA SER A 114 -2.17 1.07 2.42
C SER A 114 -3.06 0.90 1.19
N ILE A 115 -3.03 1.85 0.23
CA ILE A 115 -3.78 1.75 -1.03
C ILE A 115 -3.24 0.58 -1.88
N ALA A 116 -1.92 0.43 -1.97
CA ALA A 116 -1.30 -0.64 -2.75
C ALA A 116 -1.49 -2.05 -2.13
N THR A 117 -1.71 -2.16 -0.83
CA THR A 117 -1.91 -3.43 -0.14
C THR A 117 -3.38 -3.71 0.15
N SER A 118 -3.98 -2.99 1.10
CA SER A 118 -5.32 -3.29 1.61
C SER A 118 -6.42 -2.93 0.62
N ASP A 119 -6.34 -1.78 -0.07
CA ASP A 119 -7.36 -1.38 -1.03
C ASP A 119 -7.31 -2.22 -2.30
N ALA A 120 -6.11 -2.52 -2.81
CA ALA A 120 -5.94 -3.41 -3.96
C ALA A 120 -6.54 -4.80 -3.68
N ARG A 121 -6.32 -5.36 -2.47
CA ARG A 121 -6.93 -6.62 -2.04
C ARG A 121 -8.45 -6.52 -1.96
N ARG A 122 -9.01 -5.44 -1.38
CA ARG A 122 -10.47 -5.25 -1.29
C ARG A 122 -11.14 -5.16 -2.66
N VAL A 123 -10.48 -4.53 -3.63
CA VAL A 123 -10.98 -4.51 -5.03
C VAL A 123 -10.92 -5.92 -5.63
N GLY A 124 -9.83 -6.66 -5.39
CA GLY A 124 -9.70 -8.06 -5.82
C GLY A 124 -10.80 -8.95 -5.26
N LEU A 125 -11.12 -8.83 -3.96
CA LEU A 125 -12.16 -9.60 -3.26
C LEU A 125 -13.55 -9.50 -3.90
N VAL A 126 -13.86 -8.46 -4.67
CA VAL A 126 -15.15 -8.37 -5.38
C VAL A 126 -15.34 -9.55 -6.35
N ASN A 127 -14.25 -10.15 -6.84
CA ASN A 127 -14.31 -11.34 -7.69
C ASN A 127 -14.74 -12.62 -6.93
N THR A 128 -14.65 -12.66 -5.59
CA THR A 128 -15.21 -13.73 -4.76
C THR A 128 -16.63 -13.39 -4.31
N VAL A 129 -16.91 -12.11 -4.13
CA VAL A 129 -18.20 -11.61 -3.65
C VAL A 129 -19.31 -11.77 -4.69
N LEU A 130 -19.02 -11.50 -5.97
CA LEU A 130 -20.02 -11.65 -7.04
C LEU A 130 -20.52 -13.09 -7.19
N PRO A 131 -19.65 -14.14 -7.28
CA PRO A 131 -20.09 -15.53 -7.23
C PRO A 131 -20.88 -15.90 -5.98
N ALA A 132 -20.48 -15.38 -4.80
CA ALA A 132 -21.21 -15.61 -3.57
C ALA A 132 -22.64 -15.04 -3.62
N GLY A 133 -22.83 -13.88 -4.25
CA GLY A 133 -24.16 -13.31 -4.47
C GLY A 133 -25.05 -14.15 -5.39
N THR A 134 -24.49 -14.69 -6.48
CA THR A 134 -25.23 -15.60 -7.38
C THR A 134 -25.56 -16.92 -6.70
N ALA A 135 -24.66 -17.46 -5.89
CA ALA A 135 -24.88 -18.66 -5.08
C ALA A 135 -26.01 -18.44 -4.07
N ALA A 136 -25.99 -17.33 -3.31
CA ALA A 136 -27.03 -16.97 -2.37
C ALA A 136 -28.41 -16.86 -3.05
N LEU A 137 -28.48 -16.18 -4.20
CA LEU A 137 -29.71 -16.06 -4.96
C LEU A 137 -30.26 -17.43 -5.43
N SER A 138 -29.37 -18.32 -5.88
CA SER A 138 -29.73 -19.69 -6.26
C SER A 138 -30.31 -20.47 -5.06
N GLY A 139 -29.65 -20.40 -3.89
CA GLY A 139 -30.15 -21.08 -2.67
C GLY A 139 -31.52 -20.55 -2.24
N ILE A 140 -31.74 -19.23 -2.26
CA ILE A 140 -33.03 -18.61 -1.95
C ILE A 140 -34.11 -19.09 -2.93
N LEU A 141 -33.83 -19.08 -4.23
CA LEU A 141 -34.79 -19.46 -5.26
C LEU A 141 -35.20 -20.93 -5.15
N VAL A 142 -34.20 -21.82 -5.01
CA VAL A 142 -34.49 -23.28 -4.88
C VAL A 142 -35.26 -23.56 -3.59
N SER A 143 -34.89 -22.94 -2.46
CA SER A 143 -35.64 -23.11 -1.20
C SER A 143 -37.07 -22.58 -1.30
N ALA A 144 -37.25 -21.43 -1.96
CA ALA A 144 -38.60 -20.87 -2.15
C ALA A 144 -39.49 -21.80 -2.97
N VAL A 145 -38.97 -22.32 -4.10
CA VAL A 145 -39.69 -23.26 -4.94
C VAL A 145 -40.02 -24.57 -4.18
N ALA A 146 -39.03 -25.11 -3.45
CA ALA A 146 -39.22 -26.33 -2.67
C ALA A 146 -40.28 -26.15 -1.57
N LEU A 147 -40.22 -25.07 -0.80
CA LEU A 147 -41.20 -24.76 0.27
C LEU A 147 -42.62 -24.59 -0.27
N LEU A 148 -42.79 -23.86 -1.38
CA LEU A 148 -44.10 -23.65 -2.00
C LEU A 148 -44.69 -24.95 -2.60
N ARG A 149 -43.83 -25.90 -2.99
CA ARG A 149 -44.25 -27.21 -3.45
C ARG A 149 -44.69 -28.12 -2.33
N VAL A 150 -44.04 -28.04 -1.16
CA VAL A 150 -44.47 -28.79 0.05
C VAL A 150 -45.82 -28.28 0.54
N SER A 151 -45.97 -26.98 0.75
CA SER A 151 -47.21 -26.36 1.19
C SER A 151 -47.18 -24.86 0.93
N VAL A 152 -48.18 -24.33 0.20
CA VAL A 152 -48.26 -22.91 -0.09
C VAL A 152 -48.37 -22.07 1.19
N PRO A 153 -49.24 -22.39 2.19
CA PRO A 153 -49.32 -21.65 3.45
C PRO A 153 -48.01 -21.66 4.22
N LEU A 154 -47.33 -22.81 4.29
CA LEU A 154 -46.06 -22.95 5.02
C LEU A 154 -44.91 -22.24 4.29
N GLY A 155 -44.86 -22.36 2.96
CA GLY A 155 -43.89 -21.64 2.14
C GLY A 155 -44.04 -20.13 2.26
N LEU A 156 -45.25 -19.60 2.23
CA LEU A 156 -45.53 -18.18 2.44
C LEU A 156 -45.15 -17.74 3.85
N LEU A 157 -45.46 -18.52 4.89
CA LEU A 157 -45.03 -18.21 6.26
C LEU A 157 -43.52 -18.03 6.34
N VAL A 158 -42.72 -18.97 5.80
CA VAL A 158 -41.25 -18.92 5.85
C VAL A 158 -40.72 -17.74 5.04
N LEU A 159 -41.18 -17.55 3.80
CA LEU A 159 -40.73 -16.51 2.92
C LEU A 159 -41.07 -15.11 3.41
N LEU A 160 -42.20 -14.93 4.09
CA LEU A 160 -42.63 -13.64 4.65
C LEU A 160 -42.04 -13.36 6.03
N ALA A 161 -41.75 -14.39 6.84
CA ALA A 161 -41.18 -14.22 8.18
C ALA A 161 -39.66 -14.10 8.19
N ALA A 162 -38.93 -14.69 7.22
CA ALA A 162 -37.48 -14.62 7.18
C ALA A 162 -36.92 -13.16 6.98
N PRO A 163 -37.43 -12.32 6.06
CA PRO A 163 -36.96 -10.95 5.91
C PRO A 163 -37.11 -10.08 7.17
N PRO A 164 -38.23 -10.08 7.92
CA PRO A 164 -38.33 -9.36 9.21
C PRO A 164 -37.31 -9.81 10.25
N VAL A 165 -37.05 -11.12 10.36
CA VAL A 165 -36.01 -11.66 11.27
C VAL A 165 -34.65 -11.09 10.93
N LEU A 166 -34.30 -11.08 9.66
CA LEU A 166 -33.02 -10.53 9.18
C LEU A 166 -32.96 -9.01 9.34
N TRP A 167 -34.05 -8.31 9.07
CA TRP A 167 -34.12 -6.87 9.29
C TRP A 167 -33.92 -6.50 10.76
N ALA A 168 -34.58 -7.24 11.67
CA ALA A 168 -34.37 -7.06 13.11
C ALA A 168 -32.90 -7.30 13.50
N GLY A 169 -32.28 -8.37 12.96
CA GLY A 169 -30.85 -8.64 13.12
C GLY A 169 -29.95 -7.52 12.61
N HIS A 170 -30.25 -6.96 11.44
CA HIS A 170 -29.52 -5.82 10.88
C HIS A 170 -29.63 -4.57 11.77
N VAL A 171 -30.82 -4.23 12.24
CA VAL A 171 -31.04 -3.10 13.14
C VAL A 171 -30.29 -3.27 14.46
N LEU A 172 -30.31 -4.47 15.03
CA LEU A 172 -29.51 -4.77 16.23
C LEU A 172 -28.00 -4.69 15.93
N GLY A 173 -27.57 -5.17 14.77
CA GLY A 173 -26.17 -5.16 14.31
C GLY A 173 -25.60 -3.76 14.14
N SER A 174 -26.39 -2.78 13.72
CA SER A 174 -25.96 -1.40 13.53
C SER A 174 -25.46 -0.72 14.82
N ARG A 175 -26.01 -1.10 15.97
CA ARG A 175 -25.55 -0.63 17.30
C ARG A 175 -24.22 -1.29 17.68
N LEU A 176 -24.05 -2.55 17.33
CA LEU A 176 -22.83 -3.31 17.53
C LEU A 176 -21.69 -2.71 16.70
N GLU A 177 -21.90 -2.43 15.41
CA GLU A 177 -20.90 -1.82 14.52
C GLU A 177 -20.36 -0.50 15.08
N ARG A 178 -21.24 0.39 15.58
CA ARG A 178 -20.81 1.65 16.21
C ARG A 178 -19.93 1.44 17.44
N ARG A 179 -20.27 0.47 18.30
CA ARG A 179 -19.49 0.17 19.51
C ARG A 179 -18.18 -0.53 19.19
N SER A 180 -18.17 -1.40 18.19
CA SER A 180 -16.97 -2.05 17.69
C SER A 180 -16.02 -1.04 17.03
N ALA A 181 -16.52 -0.04 16.33
CA ALA A 181 -15.70 1.05 15.78
C ALA A 181 -14.98 1.84 16.90
N VAL A 182 -15.68 2.19 17.98
CA VAL A 182 -15.08 2.88 19.13
C VAL A 182 -14.05 1.98 19.85
N GLU A 183 -14.33 0.69 19.97
CA GLU A 183 -13.40 -0.28 20.55
C GLU A 183 -12.11 -0.35 19.72
N GLN A 184 -12.22 -0.48 18.39
CA GLN A 184 -11.06 -0.51 17.48
C GLN A 184 -10.24 0.79 17.53
N GLU A 185 -10.89 1.95 17.61
CA GLU A 185 -10.22 3.24 17.76
C GLU A 185 -9.40 3.31 19.07
N ARG A 186 -9.99 2.88 20.19
CA ARG A 186 -9.31 2.85 21.49
C ARG A 186 -8.16 1.84 21.54
N ALA A 187 -8.34 0.67 20.94
CA ALA A 187 -7.29 -0.34 20.81
C ALA A 187 -6.12 0.15 19.94
N ALA A 188 -6.41 0.80 18.81
CA ALA A 188 -5.40 1.41 17.94
C ALA A 188 -4.64 2.53 18.67
N HIS A 189 -5.34 3.38 19.44
CA HIS A 189 -4.70 4.42 20.25
C HIS A 189 -3.77 3.81 21.31
N ALA A 190 -4.20 2.77 22.03
CA ALA A 190 -3.38 2.09 23.01
C ALA A 190 -2.12 1.45 22.39
N SER A 191 -2.26 0.85 21.21
CA SER A 191 -1.14 0.29 20.43
C SER A 191 -0.17 1.39 19.98
N GLY A 192 -0.68 2.55 19.53
CA GLY A 192 0.14 3.70 19.18
C GLY A 192 0.96 4.21 20.36
N VAL A 193 0.34 4.40 21.53
CA VAL A 193 1.06 4.80 22.75
C VAL A 193 2.13 3.77 23.13
N ALA A 194 1.85 2.46 23.02
CA ALA A 194 2.84 1.43 23.29
C ALA A 194 4.05 1.53 22.33
N ALA A 195 3.78 1.71 21.03
CA ALA A 195 4.83 1.86 20.01
C ALA A 195 5.71 3.10 20.27
N ASP A 196 5.10 4.24 20.63
CA ASP A 196 5.82 5.47 20.98
C ASP A 196 6.73 5.27 22.20
N LEU A 197 6.23 4.59 23.24
CA LEU A 197 7.02 4.30 24.44
C LEU A 197 8.20 3.37 24.16
N VAL A 198 8.00 2.37 23.29
CA VAL A 198 9.09 1.46 22.86
C VAL A 198 10.11 2.22 22.01
N ALA A 199 9.67 3.05 21.07
CA ALA A 199 10.56 3.87 20.25
C ALA A 199 11.38 4.86 21.10
N GLY A 200 10.75 5.45 22.14
CA GLY A 200 11.40 6.35 23.10
C GLY A 200 12.10 5.69 24.27
N LEU A 201 12.23 4.36 24.31
CA LEU A 201 12.69 3.60 25.50
C LEU A 201 14.06 4.07 26.02
N ARG A 202 15.01 4.37 25.13
CA ARG A 202 16.35 4.85 25.50
C ARG A 202 16.28 6.19 26.26
N VAL A 203 15.43 7.10 25.78
CA VAL A 203 15.22 8.40 26.41
C VAL A 203 14.53 8.24 27.76
N LEU A 204 13.45 7.44 27.82
CA LEU A 204 12.71 7.17 29.05
C LEU A 204 13.60 6.60 30.16
N LYS A 205 14.47 5.63 29.83
CA LYS A 205 15.46 5.06 30.75
C LYS A 205 16.54 6.08 31.13
N GLY A 206 16.97 6.93 30.20
CA GLY A 206 18.00 7.96 30.46
C GLY A 206 17.56 9.03 31.47
N ILE A 207 16.26 9.36 31.48
CA ILE A 207 15.68 10.37 32.41
C ILE A 207 14.95 9.77 33.61
N GLY A 208 14.93 8.43 33.76
CA GLY A 208 14.26 7.75 34.89
C GLY A 208 12.73 7.90 34.89
N ALA A 209 12.09 8.00 33.70
CA ALA A 209 10.66 8.28 33.57
C ALA A 209 9.79 7.02 33.34
N GLU A 210 10.31 5.82 33.65
CA GLU A 210 9.60 4.55 33.40
C GLU A 210 8.26 4.48 34.16
N GLY A 211 8.22 4.95 35.41
CA GLY A 211 6.99 4.97 36.20
C GLY A 211 5.89 5.83 35.58
N ALA A 212 6.24 7.00 35.04
CA ALA A 212 5.29 7.88 34.35
C ALA A 212 4.81 7.26 33.02
N ALA A 213 5.69 6.62 32.28
CA ALA A 213 5.38 5.93 31.04
C ALA A 213 4.40 4.76 31.28
N VAL A 214 4.65 3.92 32.30
CA VAL A 214 3.76 2.83 32.69
C VAL A 214 2.40 3.36 33.14
N ALA A 215 2.36 4.44 33.94
CA ALA A 215 1.10 5.05 34.39
C ALA A 215 0.28 5.61 33.21
N ARG A 216 0.95 6.23 32.21
CA ARG A 216 0.30 6.71 30.98
C ARG A 216 -0.29 5.55 30.20
N TYR A 217 0.49 4.52 29.92
CA TYR A 217 0.02 3.35 29.15
C TYR A 217 -1.11 2.62 29.88
N ARG A 218 -1.00 2.42 31.20
CA ARG A 218 -2.03 1.77 32.01
C ARG A 218 -3.39 2.47 31.88
N ARG A 219 -3.42 3.81 31.87
CA ARG A 219 -4.64 4.61 31.70
C ARG A 219 -5.28 4.36 30.34
N THR A 220 -4.48 4.46 29.28
CA THR A 220 -4.94 4.22 27.90
C THR A 220 -5.43 2.77 27.70
N SER A 221 -4.70 1.80 28.26
CA SER A 221 -5.08 0.39 28.24
C SER A 221 -6.39 0.11 28.99
N GLN A 222 -6.62 0.77 30.13
CA GLN A 222 -7.90 0.66 30.86
C GLN A 222 -9.07 1.26 30.09
N GLU A 223 -8.87 2.37 29.37
CA GLU A 223 -9.89 2.93 28.49
C GLU A 223 -10.24 1.98 27.33
N SER A 224 -9.22 1.35 26.72
CA SER A 224 -9.39 0.31 25.71
C SER A 224 -10.16 -0.88 26.25
N LEU A 225 -9.75 -1.42 27.41
CA LEU A 225 -10.44 -2.53 28.08
C LEU A 225 -11.92 -2.22 28.35
N ALA A 226 -12.21 -1.01 28.86
CA ALA A 226 -13.58 -0.60 29.11
C ALA A 226 -14.42 -0.53 27.80
N ALA A 227 -13.81 -0.11 26.68
CA ALA A 227 -14.46 -0.12 25.37
C ALA A 227 -14.71 -1.55 24.87
N THR A 228 -13.72 -2.43 24.99
CA THR A 228 -13.83 -3.87 24.63
C THR A 228 -14.93 -4.57 25.43
N LEU A 229 -15.01 -4.34 26.75
CA LEU A 229 -16.08 -4.92 27.56
C LEU A 229 -17.47 -4.41 27.20
N ARG A 230 -17.60 -3.13 26.79
CA ARG A 230 -18.87 -2.60 26.30
C ARG A 230 -19.27 -3.21 24.96
N ALA A 231 -18.31 -3.35 24.04
CA ALA A 231 -18.53 -4.00 22.75
C ALA A 231 -18.93 -5.47 22.93
N ALA A 232 -18.19 -6.22 23.76
CA ALA A 232 -18.48 -7.63 24.07
C ALA A 232 -19.87 -7.85 24.68
N ARG A 233 -20.32 -6.96 25.60
CA ARG A 233 -21.71 -7.02 26.12
C ARG A 233 -22.73 -6.78 25.03
N THR A 234 -22.47 -5.84 24.10
CA THR A 234 -23.39 -5.57 22.99
C THR A 234 -23.41 -6.73 22.01
N GLN A 235 -22.26 -7.35 21.75
CA GLN A 235 -22.15 -8.56 20.96
C GLN A 235 -22.99 -9.70 21.58
N ALA A 236 -22.80 -9.98 22.87
CA ALA A 236 -23.54 -11.04 23.57
C ALA A 236 -25.07 -10.82 23.52
N TRP A 237 -25.54 -9.58 23.68
CA TRP A 237 -26.95 -9.23 23.52
C TRP A 237 -27.43 -9.44 22.08
N HIS A 238 -26.65 -9.01 21.10
CA HIS A 238 -26.95 -9.22 19.68
C HIS A 238 -27.10 -10.72 19.36
N ASP A 239 -26.10 -11.53 19.73
CA ASP A 239 -26.08 -12.96 19.44
C ASP A 239 -27.24 -13.70 20.15
N GLY A 240 -27.51 -13.35 21.40
CA GLY A 240 -28.63 -13.87 22.14
C GLY A 240 -29.99 -13.50 21.53
N ALA A 241 -30.15 -12.27 21.05
CA ALA A 241 -31.37 -11.82 20.38
C ALA A 241 -31.59 -12.53 19.03
N ILE A 242 -30.52 -12.70 18.23
CA ILE A 242 -30.58 -13.45 16.98
C ILE A 242 -30.95 -14.91 17.22
N LEU A 243 -30.35 -15.54 18.23
CA LEU A 243 -30.67 -16.90 18.61
C LEU A 243 -32.17 -17.04 19.02
N ALA A 244 -32.67 -16.13 19.84
CA ALA A 244 -34.06 -16.09 20.27
C ALA A 244 -35.02 -15.86 19.08
N LEU A 245 -34.74 -14.92 18.20
CA LEU A 245 -35.55 -14.66 17.00
C LEU A 245 -35.57 -15.86 16.06
N THR A 246 -34.42 -16.53 15.85
CA THR A 246 -34.32 -17.76 15.06
C THR A 246 -35.11 -18.88 15.72
N GLY A 247 -35.01 -19.04 17.03
CA GLY A 247 -35.79 -20.03 17.79
C GLY A 247 -37.32 -19.82 17.67
N ILE A 248 -37.79 -18.56 17.80
CA ILE A 248 -39.20 -18.20 17.62
C ILE A 248 -39.67 -18.51 16.18
N PHE A 249 -38.85 -18.13 15.19
CA PHE A 249 -39.13 -18.40 13.78
C PHE A 249 -39.31 -19.91 13.52
N ILE A 250 -38.36 -20.73 14.00
CA ILE A 250 -38.40 -22.18 13.84
C ILE A 250 -39.64 -22.77 14.58
N ALA A 251 -39.91 -22.31 15.81
CA ALA A 251 -41.07 -22.77 16.57
C ALA A 251 -42.40 -22.45 15.86
N ALA A 252 -42.49 -21.26 15.21
CA ALA A 252 -43.65 -20.90 14.40
C ALA A 252 -43.82 -21.85 13.18
N VAL A 253 -42.74 -22.12 12.46
CA VAL A 253 -42.71 -23.03 11.31
C VAL A 253 -43.11 -24.46 11.75
N ALA A 254 -42.51 -24.95 12.85
CA ALA A 254 -42.83 -26.27 13.41
C ALA A 254 -44.28 -26.35 13.90
N LEU A 255 -44.81 -25.32 14.53
CA LEU A 255 -46.20 -25.30 15.01
C LEU A 255 -47.20 -25.35 13.85
N VAL A 256 -47.00 -24.50 12.82
CA VAL A 256 -47.90 -24.46 11.66
C VAL A 256 -47.77 -25.76 10.84
N GLY A 257 -46.55 -26.19 10.56
CA GLY A 257 -46.26 -27.41 9.84
C GLY A 257 -46.79 -28.67 10.60
N GLY A 258 -46.57 -28.72 11.93
CA GLY A 258 -47.09 -29.79 12.77
C GLY A 258 -48.62 -29.87 12.78
N ARG A 259 -49.32 -28.70 12.74
CA ARG A 259 -50.78 -28.68 12.58
C ARG A 259 -51.25 -29.21 11.22
N LEU A 260 -50.55 -28.86 10.15
CA LEU A 260 -50.82 -29.36 8.79
C LEU A 260 -50.58 -30.87 8.71
N ALA A 261 -49.47 -31.36 9.28
CA ALA A 261 -49.17 -32.79 9.35
C ALA A 261 -50.21 -33.56 10.18
N ALA A 262 -50.66 -33.02 11.33
CA ALA A 262 -51.69 -33.64 12.16
C ALA A 262 -53.08 -33.71 11.47
N ARG A 263 -53.33 -32.85 10.48
CA ARG A 263 -54.52 -32.86 9.63
C ARG A 263 -54.40 -33.79 8.41
N GLY A 264 -53.19 -34.25 8.13
CA GLY A 264 -52.88 -35.04 6.94
C GLY A 264 -52.69 -34.20 5.67
N ASP A 265 -52.57 -32.87 5.79
CA ASP A 265 -52.36 -31.96 4.67
C ASP A 265 -50.91 -32.05 4.11
N ILE A 266 -49.94 -32.46 4.95
CA ILE A 266 -48.55 -32.75 4.59
C ILE A 266 -48.08 -34.02 5.32
N THR A 267 -47.03 -34.68 4.79
CA THR A 267 -46.39 -35.83 5.43
C THR A 267 -45.42 -35.41 6.54
N VAL A 268 -44.96 -36.40 7.34
CA VAL A 268 -43.92 -36.15 8.35
C VAL A 268 -42.60 -35.77 7.70
N GLY A 269 -42.23 -36.39 6.58
CA GLY A 269 -41.05 -36.06 5.82
C GLY A 269 -41.09 -34.64 5.23
N GLU A 270 -42.25 -34.23 4.70
CA GLU A 270 -42.48 -32.86 4.21
C GLU A 270 -42.37 -31.82 5.33
N LEU A 271 -42.83 -32.13 6.55
CA LEU A 271 -42.63 -31.26 7.72
C LEU A 271 -41.14 -31.08 8.04
N VAL A 272 -40.38 -32.17 8.07
CA VAL A 272 -38.93 -32.14 8.34
C VAL A 272 -38.21 -31.38 7.23
N ALA A 273 -38.57 -31.60 5.98
CA ALA A 273 -38.04 -30.87 4.84
C ALA A 273 -38.29 -29.34 4.96
N ALA A 274 -39.51 -28.96 5.33
CA ALA A 274 -39.88 -27.54 5.48
C ALA A 274 -39.13 -26.86 6.62
N VAL A 275 -38.97 -27.49 7.77
CA VAL A 275 -38.17 -26.98 8.89
C VAL A 275 -36.70 -26.87 8.50
N GLY A 276 -36.16 -27.88 7.81
CA GLY A 276 -34.77 -27.86 7.31
C GLY A 276 -34.52 -26.75 6.28
N LEU A 277 -35.46 -26.54 5.33
CA LEU A 277 -35.41 -25.46 4.36
C LEU A 277 -35.53 -24.08 5.01
N ALA A 278 -36.37 -23.95 6.05
CA ALA A 278 -36.50 -22.69 6.80
C ALA A 278 -35.19 -22.33 7.51
N LEU A 279 -34.51 -23.31 8.11
CA LEU A 279 -33.19 -23.14 8.70
C LEU A 279 -32.11 -22.78 7.66
N PHE A 280 -32.09 -23.52 6.55
CA PHE A 280 -31.14 -23.29 5.47
C PHE A 280 -31.29 -21.89 4.86
N LEU A 281 -32.51 -21.37 4.68
CA LEU A 281 -32.79 -20.11 4.01
C LEU A 281 -32.12 -18.90 4.70
N LEU A 282 -31.93 -18.98 6.02
CA LEU A 282 -31.27 -17.89 6.78
C LEU A 282 -29.83 -17.65 6.32
N GLY A 283 -29.09 -18.70 5.98
CA GLY A 283 -27.71 -18.59 5.50
C GLY A 283 -27.55 -17.78 4.20
N PRO A 284 -28.19 -18.20 3.10
CA PRO A 284 -28.19 -17.46 1.83
C PRO A 284 -28.66 -16.01 1.94
N LEU A 285 -29.67 -15.72 2.78
CA LEU A 285 -30.15 -14.35 2.99
C LEU A 285 -29.10 -13.48 3.72
N GLN A 286 -28.42 -14.04 4.74
CA GLN A 286 -27.30 -13.35 5.42
C GLN A 286 -26.12 -13.13 4.46
N LEU A 287 -25.80 -14.14 3.65
CA LEU A 287 -24.76 -14.05 2.63
C LEU A 287 -25.07 -12.93 1.64
N PHE A 288 -26.30 -12.80 1.20
CA PHE A 288 -26.73 -11.73 0.28
C PHE A 288 -26.58 -10.34 0.90
N ALA A 289 -26.90 -10.17 2.18
CA ALA A 289 -26.68 -8.92 2.92
C ALA A 289 -25.19 -8.59 3.04
N TRP A 290 -24.35 -9.58 3.36
CA TRP A 290 -22.89 -9.43 3.42
C TRP A 290 -22.30 -9.02 2.06
N VAL A 291 -22.76 -9.59 0.94
CA VAL A 291 -22.34 -9.26 -0.44
C VAL A 291 -22.52 -7.77 -0.71
N ASN A 292 -23.66 -7.18 -0.34
CA ASN A 292 -23.90 -5.74 -0.53
C ASN A 292 -22.88 -4.88 0.22
N GLY A 293 -22.56 -5.24 1.46
CA GLY A 293 -21.52 -4.56 2.26
C GLY A 293 -20.14 -4.64 1.62
N GLN A 294 -19.74 -5.82 1.13
CA GLN A 294 -18.44 -6.03 0.47
C GLN A 294 -18.33 -5.27 -0.85
N ILE A 295 -19.39 -5.23 -1.64
CA ILE A 295 -19.41 -4.43 -2.88
C ILE A 295 -19.26 -2.95 -2.58
N ALA A 296 -19.92 -2.43 -1.55
CA ALA A 296 -19.79 -1.03 -1.13
C ALA A 296 -18.34 -0.69 -0.72
N GLN A 297 -17.71 -1.55 0.09
CA GLN A 297 -16.30 -1.42 0.47
C GLN A 297 -15.36 -1.51 -0.75
N GLY A 298 -15.60 -2.47 -1.65
CA GLY A 298 -14.84 -2.61 -2.89
C GLY A 298 -14.91 -1.37 -3.78
N ARG A 299 -16.09 -0.73 -3.88
CA ARG A 299 -16.29 0.54 -4.61
C ARG A 299 -15.51 1.69 -3.98
N ALA A 300 -15.53 1.84 -2.66
CA ALA A 300 -14.78 2.86 -1.95
C ALA A 300 -13.26 2.69 -2.14
N SER A 301 -12.75 1.46 -2.02
CA SER A 301 -11.34 1.14 -2.27
C SER A 301 -10.95 1.39 -3.74
N ALA A 302 -11.81 1.00 -4.69
CA ALA A 302 -11.58 1.25 -6.12
C ALA A 302 -11.53 2.75 -6.45
N ALA A 303 -12.29 3.60 -5.76
CA ALA A 303 -12.23 5.05 -5.92
C ALA A 303 -10.87 5.62 -5.46
N ARG A 304 -10.32 5.15 -4.33
CA ARG A 304 -8.98 5.57 -3.87
C ARG A 304 -7.87 5.09 -4.81
N VAL A 305 -7.93 3.85 -5.27
CA VAL A 305 -7.01 3.32 -6.29
C VAL A 305 -7.09 4.16 -7.57
N ALA A 306 -8.30 4.51 -8.03
CA ALA A 306 -8.51 5.32 -9.22
C ALA A 306 -7.87 6.71 -9.08
N GLN A 307 -7.96 7.34 -7.92
CA GLN A 307 -7.34 8.65 -7.64
C GLN A 307 -5.81 8.62 -7.77
N VAL A 308 -5.15 7.53 -7.38
CA VAL A 308 -3.70 7.37 -7.54
C VAL A 308 -3.34 7.11 -9.00
N LEU A 309 -4.07 6.19 -9.66
CA LEU A 309 -3.81 5.84 -11.06
C LEU A 309 -4.10 7.00 -12.05
N ALA A 310 -5.08 7.84 -11.72
CA ALA A 310 -5.49 8.98 -12.54
C ALA A 310 -4.83 10.30 -12.10
N ALA A 311 -3.95 10.30 -11.10
CA ALA A 311 -3.25 11.51 -10.70
C ALA A 311 -2.51 12.12 -11.90
N PRO A 312 -2.62 13.42 -12.15
CA PRO A 312 -1.89 14.05 -13.24
C PRO A 312 -0.38 13.92 -13.02
N PRO A 313 0.41 13.77 -14.06
CA PRO A 313 1.87 13.83 -13.93
C PRO A 313 2.27 15.23 -13.45
N LEU A 314 3.30 15.30 -12.60
CA LEU A 314 3.88 16.57 -12.14
C LEU A 314 4.65 17.25 -13.27
N LEU A 315 5.37 16.45 -14.07
CA LEU A 315 6.17 16.91 -15.20
C LEU A 315 5.54 16.51 -16.52
N SER A 316 5.60 17.43 -17.49
CA SER A 316 5.21 17.12 -18.88
C SER A 316 6.28 16.22 -19.54
N ALA A 317 5.83 15.35 -20.45
CA ALA A 317 6.77 14.68 -21.35
C ALA A 317 7.18 15.63 -22.47
N GLY A 318 8.46 15.63 -22.77
CA GLY A 318 8.94 16.19 -24.02
C GLY A 318 9.28 15.08 -25.00
N ASP A 319 9.39 15.44 -26.28
CA ASP A 319 9.74 14.51 -27.38
C ASP A 319 11.20 14.68 -27.82
N ALA A 320 11.92 15.68 -27.28
CA ALA A 320 13.33 15.89 -27.56
C ALA A 320 14.20 14.83 -26.85
N ARG A 321 15.40 14.64 -27.41
CA ARG A 321 16.43 13.78 -26.81
C ARG A 321 17.66 14.62 -26.43
N PRO A 322 18.40 14.23 -25.37
CA PRO A 322 19.68 14.83 -25.10
C PRO A 322 20.62 14.71 -26.31
N ARG A 323 21.54 15.64 -26.47
CA ARG A 323 22.59 15.49 -27.49
C ARG A 323 23.52 14.33 -27.11
N GLU A 324 23.94 13.56 -28.08
CA GLU A 324 24.93 12.48 -27.89
C GLU A 324 26.25 12.83 -28.59
N PRO A 325 27.40 12.70 -27.90
CA PRO A 325 27.53 12.43 -26.45
C PRO A 325 27.07 13.62 -25.60
N VAL A 326 26.54 13.33 -24.40
CA VAL A 326 26.22 14.37 -23.41
C VAL A 326 27.52 14.98 -22.88
N LEU A 327 27.76 16.25 -23.16
CA LEU A 327 28.96 16.97 -22.73
C LEU A 327 28.82 17.49 -21.30
N GLY A 328 27.61 17.79 -20.87
CA GLY A 328 27.26 18.19 -19.51
C GLY A 328 27.33 19.70 -19.27
N ARG A 329 27.19 20.54 -20.33
CA ARG A 329 26.98 21.98 -20.14
C ARG A 329 25.57 22.20 -19.58
N VAL A 330 25.49 22.87 -18.43
CA VAL A 330 24.19 23.25 -17.84
C VAL A 330 24.04 24.75 -17.87
N LEU A 331 22.93 25.25 -18.43
CA LEU A 331 22.60 26.66 -18.48
C LEU A 331 21.27 26.91 -17.77
N VAL A 332 21.27 27.74 -16.76
CA VAL A 332 20.10 28.27 -16.06
C VAL A 332 19.91 29.71 -16.52
N ASN A 333 18.74 29.98 -17.13
CA ASN A 333 18.48 31.29 -17.72
C ASN A 333 17.16 31.88 -17.19
N GLY A 334 17.26 32.91 -16.35
CA GLY A 334 16.13 33.65 -15.83
C GLY A 334 15.19 32.82 -14.93
N VAL A 335 15.72 31.82 -14.23
CA VAL A 335 14.88 30.87 -13.45
C VAL A 335 14.29 31.56 -12.22
N THR A 336 12.95 31.47 -12.14
CA THR A 336 12.18 31.82 -10.95
C THR A 336 11.43 30.58 -10.46
N HIS A 337 11.76 30.13 -9.24
CA HIS A 337 11.15 28.96 -8.59
C HIS A 337 11.32 29.02 -7.08
N GLY A 338 10.25 28.91 -6.32
CA GLY A 338 10.31 29.05 -4.86
C GLY A 338 10.98 30.39 -4.46
N PRO A 339 12.10 30.38 -3.71
CA PRO A 339 12.84 31.59 -3.35
C PRO A 339 13.75 32.14 -4.46
N LEU A 340 14.01 31.39 -5.55
CA LEU A 340 14.83 31.84 -6.67
C LEU A 340 14.11 32.94 -7.45
N ARG A 341 14.88 33.97 -7.85
CA ARG A 341 14.43 35.17 -8.56
C ARG A 341 15.35 35.47 -9.72
N ASP A 342 14.89 35.30 -10.96
CA ASP A 342 15.65 35.62 -12.18
C ASP A 342 17.11 35.10 -12.13
N LEU A 343 17.27 33.83 -11.69
CA LEU A 343 18.57 33.23 -11.50
C LEU A 343 19.21 32.89 -12.85
N HIS A 344 20.45 33.37 -13.06
CA HIS A 344 21.30 33.05 -14.19
C HIS A 344 22.55 32.34 -13.70
N LEU A 345 22.84 31.15 -14.25
CA LEU A 345 23.99 30.34 -13.89
C LEU A 345 24.39 29.45 -15.08
N GLU A 346 25.66 29.47 -15.39
CA GLU A 346 26.25 28.57 -16.38
C GLU A 346 27.25 27.62 -15.71
N VAL A 347 27.19 26.35 -16.01
CA VAL A 347 28.15 25.31 -15.60
C VAL A 347 28.80 24.77 -16.86
N ALA A 348 30.13 24.91 -16.97
CA ALA A 348 30.87 24.43 -18.13
C ALA A 348 30.97 22.89 -18.16
N PRO A 349 31.10 22.27 -19.35
CA PRO A 349 31.36 20.83 -19.46
C PRO A 349 32.62 20.43 -18.64
N GLY A 350 32.44 19.41 -17.78
CA GLY A 350 33.55 18.90 -16.94
C GLY A 350 33.93 19.77 -15.76
N GLU A 351 33.22 20.87 -15.49
CA GLU A 351 33.47 21.77 -14.37
C GLU A 351 32.99 21.12 -13.04
N LEU A 352 33.80 21.27 -12.00
CA LEU A 352 33.43 21.05 -10.61
C LEU A 352 33.02 22.39 -9.97
N LEU A 353 31.72 22.70 -10.00
CA LEU A 353 31.15 23.95 -9.49
C LEU A 353 30.70 23.80 -8.04
N GLY A 354 31.15 24.71 -7.16
CA GLY A 354 30.60 24.88 -5.83
C GLY A 354 29.46 25.92 -5.84
N VAL A 355 28.37 25.61 -5.13
CA VAL A 355 27.28 26.57 -4.91
C VAL A 355 27.04 26.74 -3.42
N VAL A 356 27.10 27.98 -2.96
CA VAL A 356 26.78 28.36 -1.58
C VAL A 356 25.47 29.15 -1.60
N ALA A 357 24.44 28.63 -1.01
CA ALA A 357 23.16 29.31 -0.85
C ALA A 357 22.98 29.70 0.62
N ALA A 358 22.79 31.00 0.88
CA ALA A 358 22.52 31.50 2.23
C ALA A 358 21.15 30.99 2.78
N ASP A 359 20.19 30.74 1.89
CA ASP A 359 18.88 30.16 2.20
C ASP A 359 18.84 28.68 1.76
N PRO A 360 18.68 27.72 2.69
CA PRO A 360 18.55 26.29 2.35
C PRO A 360 17.39 26.00 1.38
N ALA A 361 16.32 26.81 1.41
CA ALA A 361 15.21 26.65 0.48
C ALA A 361 15.62 27.03 -0.96
N ALA A 362 16.56 27.98 -1.13
CA ALA A 362 17.12 28.32 -2.44
C ALA A 362 18.02 27.20 -2.98
N ALA A 363 18.79 26.53 -2.10
CA ALA A 363 19.57 25.35 -2.46
C ALA A 363 18.68 24.22 -2.98
N THR A 364 17.60 23.91 -2.25
CA THR A 364 16.63 22.89 -2.64
C THR A 364 15.96 23.24 -3.98
N ALA A 365 15.46 24.47 -4.12
CA ALA A 365 14.79 24.92 -5.35
C ALA A 365 15.72 24.87 -6.58
N LEU A 366 17.00 25.22 -6.40
CA LEU A 366 18.00 25.11 -7.48
C LEU A 366 18.19 23.65 -7.90
N LEU A 367 18.38 22.75 -6.95
CA LEU A 367 18.55 21.32 -7.22
C LEU A 367 17.29 20.70 -7.86
N GLU A 368 16.11 21.13 -7.43
CA GLU A 368 14.83 20.69 -8.03
C GLU A 368 14.74 21.05 -9.52
N CYS A 369 15.12 22.29 -9.86
CA CYS A 369 15.16 22.76 -11.25
C CYS A 369 16.24 22.06 -12.08
N LEU A 370 17.47 21.92 -11.53
CA LEU A 370 18.59 21.26 -12.22
C LEU A 370 18.32 19.76 -12.48
N ALA A 371 17.75 19.06 -11.51
CA ALA A 371 17.39 17.64 -11.62
C ALA A 371 16.05 17.43 -12.35
N ARG A 372 15.34 18.51 -12.70
CA ARG A 372 13.99 18.48 -13.22
C ARG A 372 13.07 17.59 -12.38
N THR A 373 13.07 17.74 -11.08
CA THR A 373 12.05 17.20 -10.17
C THR A 373 10.86 18.17 -10.09
N ALA A 374 11.06 19.43 -10.43
CA ALA A 374 10.05 20.44 -10.68
C ALA A 374 10.44 21.28 -11.90
N ASP A 375 9.47 21.69 -12.71
CA ASP A 375 9.69 22.68 -13.77
C ASP A 375 9.63 24.09 -13.13
N PRO A 376 10.53 25.05 -13.48
CA PRO A 376 10.52 26.41 -12.94
C PRO A 376 9.23 27.16 -13.33
N ALA A 377 8.81 28.10 -12.48
CA ALA A 377 7.66 28.95 -12.76
C ALA A 377 7.91 29.93 -13.93
N ALA A 378 9.17 30.36 -14.11
CA ALA A 378 9.65 31.15 -15.25
C ALA A 378 11.12 30.86 -15.52
N GLY A 379 11.57 31.15 -16.73
CA GLY A 379 12.94 30.87 -17.17
C GLY A 379 13.10 29.44 -17.69
N THR A 380 14.35 29.06 -18.00
CA THR A 380 14.70 27.75 -18.57
C THR A 380 15.95 27.18 -17.94
N VAL A 381 16.00 25.84 -17.86
CA VAL A 381 17.22 25.07 -17.59
C VAL A 381 17.52 24.23 -18.81
N GLU A 382 18.75 24.29 -19.31
CA GLU A 382 19.18 23.58 -20.50
C GLU A 382 20.34 22.64 -20.19
N LEU A 383 20.37 21.50 -20.87
CA LEU A 383 21.49 20.56 -20.93
C LEU A 383 22.03 20.56 -22.37
N ASP A 384 23.29 20.97 -22.55
CA ASP A 384 23.94 21.04 -23.87
C ASP A 384 23.13 21.83 -24.92
N GLY A 385 22.42 22.89 -24.47
CA GLY A 385 21.56 23.74 -25.30
C GLY A 385 20.19 23.14 -25.64
N VAL A 386 19.78 22.07 -24.96
CA VAL A 386 18.43 21.50 -25.07
C VAL A 386 17.68 21.81 -23.77
N PRO A 387 16.54 22.53 -23.80
CA PRO A 387 15.76 22.81 -22.61
C PRO A 387 15.26 21.52 -21.94
N LEU A 388 15.49 21.36 -20.63
CA LEU A 388 15.08 20.16 -19.88
C LEU A 388 13.58 19.90 -19.97
N SER A 389 12.76 20.94 -20.06
CA SER A 389 11.30 20.83 -20.20
C SER A 389 10.85 20.14 -21.48
N THR A 390 11.72 20.09 -22.50
CA THR A 390 11.43 19.41 -23.77
C THR A 390 11.89 17.95 -23.83
N LEU A 391 12.69 17.50 -22.83
CA LEU A 391 13.17 16.12 -22.74
C LEU A 391 12.15 15.22 -22.02
N ASP A 392 12.24 13.88 -22.17
CA ASP A 392 11.53 12.98 -21.26
C ASP A 392 12.22 13.00 -19.88
N PRO A 393 11.49 13.11 -18.77
CA PRO A 393 12.10 13.09 -17.41
C PRO A 393 12.95 11.86 -17.11
N ALA A 394 12.70 10.72 -17.76
CA ALA A 394 13.54 9.53 -17.62
C ALA A 394 14.92 9.74 -18.25
N GLU A 395 14.98 10.39 -19.41
CA GLU A 395 16.22 10.74 -20.11
C GLU A 395 17.05 11.76 -19.31
N VAL A 396 16.37 12.76 -18.71
CA VAL A 396 17.03 13.72 -17.83
C VAL A 396 17.69 13.02 -16.65
N ARG A 397 17.05 12.04 -16.02
CA ARG A 397 17.60 11.29 -14.87
C ARG A 397 18.80 10.41 -15.22
N VAL A 398 18.92 9.96 -16.46
CA VAL A 398 20.12 9.27 -16.95
C VAL A 398 21.28 10.24 -17.11
N ALA A 399 21.00 11.46 -17.58
CA ALA A 399 22.04 12.47 -17.82
C ALA A 399 22.43 13.27 -16.56
N ILE A 400 21.45 13.55 -15.67
CA ILE A 400 21.63 14.37 -14.46
C ILE A 400 21.16 13.56 -13.25
N LEU A 401 22.09 13.21 -12.36
CA LEU A 401 21.82 12.48 -11.12
C LEU A 401 21.89 13.41 -9.91
N PRO A 402 20.79 13.64 -9.19
CA PRO A 402 20.81 14.29 -7.89
C PRO A 402 21.16 13.30 -6.77
N ALA A 403 22.16 13.58 -5.96
CA ALA A 403 22.43 12.91 -4.70
C ALA A 403 21.95 13.79 -3.55
N ALA A 404 20.83 13.39 -2.94
CA ALA A 404 20.19 14.14 -1.87
C ALA A 404 21.01 14.10 -0.58
N HIS A 405 20.85 15.13 0.26
CA HIS A 405 21.44 15.25 1.59
C HIS A 405 21.11 14.05 2.51
N ASP A 406 19.84 13.66 2.57
CA ASP A 406 19.35 12.48 3.31
C ASP A 406 19.14 11.31 2.35
N ALA A 407 20.24 10.65 1.99
CA ALA A 407 20.13 9.51 1.11
C ALA A 407 19.68 8.26 1.88
N ASP A 408 18.49 7.77 1.53
CA ASP A 408 18.01 6.48 2.00
C ASP A 408 18.86 5.34 1.42
N LEU A 409 19.28 4.43 2.29
CA LEU A 409 19.84 3.13 1.91
C LEU A 409 18.76 2.07 2.02
N PHE A 410 18.78 1.13 1.08
CA PHE A 410 17.80 0.07 0.98
C PHE A 410 18.24 -1.16 1.78
N GLU A 411 17.28 -2.00 2.15
CA GLU A 411 17.56 -3.33 2.68
C GLU A 411 18.32 -4.16 1.64
N GLY A 412 19.40 -4.80 2.05
CA GLY A 412 20.33 -5.54 1.20
C GLY A 412 21.76 -5.37 1.67
N THR A 413 22.74 -5.86 0.92
CA THR A 413 24.15 -5.69 1.31
C THR A 413 24.61 -4.24 1.12
N LEU A 414 25.70 -3.86 1.78
CA LEU A 414 26.32 -2.55 1.54
C LEU A 414 26.76 -2.45 0.07
N SER A 415 27.36 -3.50 -0.48
CA SER A 415 27.75 -3.58 -1.88
C SER A 415 26.59 -3.41 -2.85
N ASP A 416 25.43 -4.05 -2.58
CA ASP A 416 24.21 -3.87 -3.40
C ASP A 416 23.75 -2.43 -3.42
N ASN A 417 23.83 -1.74 -2.26
CA ASN A 417 23.45 -0.34 -2.15
C ASN A 417 24.37 0.58 -2.97
N VAL A 418 25.65 0.29 -3.08
CA VAL A 418 26.58 1.08 -3.89
C VAL A 418 26.44 0.73 -5.37
N THR A 419 26.32 -0.55 -5.70
CA THR A 419 26.21 -1.01 -7.08
C THR A 419 24.95 -0.51 -7.76
N ALA A 420 23.79 -0.57 -7.11
CA ALA A 420 22.46 -0.02 -7.52
C ALA A 420 22.30 0.36 -9.02
N GLY A 421 22.76 -0.52 -9.94
CA GLY A 421 22.74 -0.28 -11.40
C GLY A 421 24.03 0.31 -11.99
N ALA A 422 25.04 0.58 -11.17
CA ALA A 422 26.36 1.00 -11.65
C ALA A 422 27.18 -0.19 -12.18
N PRO A 423 28.13 0.04 -13.14
CA PRO A 423 29.09 -0.96 -13.56
C PRO A 423 29.97 -1.41 -12.37
N ALA A 424 30.15 -2.73 -12.23
CA ALA A 424 30.85 -3.30 -11.07
C ALA A 424 32.32 -2.86 -10.94
N ASP A 425 32.97 -2.57 -12.05
CA ASP A 425 34.36 -2.11 -12.13
C ASP A 425 34.55 -0.71 -11.54
N ARG A 426 33.51 0.11 -11.45
CA ARG A 426 33.54 1.47 -10.87
C ARG A 426 33.33 1.51 -9.36
N VAL A 427 32.77 0.46 -8.79
CA VAL A 427 32.42 0.41 -7.37
C VAL A 427 33.62 0.61 -6.44
N PRO A 428 34.79 -0.03 -6.66
CA PRO A 428 35.95 0.15 -5.78
C PRO A 428 36.46 1.60 -5.73
N ASP A 429 36.58 2.24 -6.88
CA ASP A 429 37.08 3.62 -6.97
C ASP A 429 36.08 4.61 -6.34
N ALA A 430 34.78 4.38 -6.54
CA ALA A 430 33.72 5.19 -5.93
C ALA A 430 33.68 5.02 -4.40
N MET A 431 33.89 3.81 -3.90
CA MET A 431 33.99 3.55 -2.46
C MET A 431 35.20 4.26 -1.85
N ALA A 432 36.36 4.18 -2.50
CA ALA A 432 37.56 4.86 -2.05
C ALA A 432 37.40 6.39 -2.06
N ALA A 433 36.84 6.96 -3.14
CA ALA A 433 36.59 8.40 -3.26
C ALA A 433 35.61 8.94 -2.21
N ALA A 434 34.62 8.14 -1.80
CA ALA A 434 33.67 8.48 -0.74
C ALA A 434 34.12 8.02 0.66
N ALA A 435 35.31 7.42 0.81
CA ALA A 435 35.78 6.77 2.03
C ALA A 435 34.79 5.72 2.60
N ALA A 436 33.99 5.09 1.72
CA ALA A 436 33.02 4.07 2.09
C ALA A 436 33.66 2.68 2.24
N ASP A 437 34.85 2.45 1.67
CA ASP A 437 35.71 1.28 1.89
C ASP A 437 36.08 1.13 3.36
N GLU A 438 36.37 2.21 4.08
CA GLU A 438 36.59 2.19 5.52
C GLU A 438 35.32 1.83 6.30
N VAL A 439 34.14 2.28 5.82
CA VAL A 439 32.88 1.86 6.43
C VAL A 439 32.73 0.34 6.30
N ALA A 440 32.95 -0.20 5.11
CA ALA A 440 32.91 -1.64 4.89
C ALA A 440 33.91 -2.38 5.79
N ALA A 441 35.16 -1.88 5.91
CA ALA A 441 36.19 -2.50 6.75
C ALA A 441 35.84 -2.54 8.26
N THR A 442 34.93 -1.67 8.75
CA THR A 442 34.48 -1.69 10.14
C THR A 442 33.31 -2.65 10.39
N LEU A 443 32.72 -3.21 9.35
CA LEU A 443 31.55 -4.08 9.43
C LEU A 443 31.96 -5.56 9.48
N PRO A 444 31.16 -6.45 10.14
CA PRO A 444 31.53 -7.85 10.34
C PRO A 444 31.84 -8.60 9.04
N ASP A 445 31.04 -8.40 7.99
CA ASP A 445 31.15 -9.09 6.71
C ASP A 445 31.59 -8.12 5.59
N GLY A 446 32.22 -7.00 5.95
CA GLY A 446 32.66 -6.01 4.98
C GLY A 446 31.54 -5.47 4.11
N GLY A 447 31.74 -5.48 2.79
CA GLY A 447 30.75 -5.07 1.80
C GLY A 447 29.51 -5.97 1.72
N ASP A 448 29.62 -7.24 2.16
CA ASP A 448 28.53 -8.21 2.16
C ASP A 448 27.63 -8.10 3.40
N THR A 449 27.95 -7.19 4.33
CA THR A 449 27.12 -6.92 5.51
C THR A 449 25.74 -6.48 5.09
N VAL A 450 24.70 -7.20 5.55
CA VAL A 450 23.31 -6.89 5.28
C VAL A 450 22.87 -5.69 6.12
N LEU A 451 22.44 -4.64 5.48
CA LEU A 451 21.88 -3.44 6.09
C LEU A 451 20.39 -3.64 6.36
N ALA A 452 19.96 -3.40 7.60
CA ALA A 452 18.55 -3.38 7.97
C ALA A 452 17.82 -2.17 7.36
N GLU A 453 16.51 -2.14 7.49
CA GLU A 453 15.65 -1.05 7.03
C GLU A 453 16.25 0.33 7.35
N ARG A 454 16.42 1.17 6.32
CA ARG A 454 17.05 2.51 6.38
C ARG A 454 18.46 2.53 6.97
N ALA A 455 19.16 1.40 6.90
CA ALA A 455 20.53 1.25 7.43
C ALA A 455 20.74 1.84 8.83
N ARG A 456 19.80 1.59 9.76
CA ARG A 456 19.86 2.09 11.15
C ARG A 456 21.07 1.59 11.93
N SER A 457 21.73 0.54 11.45
CA SER A 457 22.98 0.02 12.00
C SER A 457 24.19 0.92 11.72
N LEU A 458 24.10 1.81 10.71
CA LEU A 458 25.16 2.74 10.36
C LEU A 458 24.98 4.11 11.05
N SER A 459 26.08 4.76 11.38
CA SER A 459 26.06 6.17 11.82
C SER A 459 25.65 7.10 10.67
N GLY A 460 25.31 8.37 10.97
CA GLY A 460 24.96 9.37 9.95
C GLY A 460 26.05 9.53 8.89
N GLY A 461 27.30 9.70 9.32
CA GLY A 461 28.43 9.84 8.40
C GLY A 461 28.75 8.57 7.62
N GLN A 462 28.54 7.38 8.20
CA GLN A 462 28.67 6.13 7.45
C GLN A 462 27.62 6.03 6.35
N ARG A 463 26.35 6.37 6.64
CA ARG A 463 25.28 6.39 5.62
C ARG A 463 25.59 7.38 4.50
N GLN A 464 26.05 8.60 4.83
CA GLN A 464 26.40 9.60 3.82
C GLN A 464 27.54 9.13 2.91
N ARG A 465 28.58 8.51 3.46
CA ARG A 465 29.69 7.95 2.67
C ARG A 465 29.23 6.87 1.70
N VAL A 466 28.40 5.92 2.14
CA VAL A 466 27.83 4.87 1.28
C VAL A 466 26.93 5.46 0.20
N ALA A 467 26.12 6.46 0.54
CA ALA A 467 25.25 7.13 -0.43
C ALA A 467 26.02 7.95 -1.46
N LEU A 468 27.10 8.62 -1.05
CA LEU A 468 28.00 9.30 -1.98
C LEU A 468 28.72 8.30 -2.89
N ALA A 469 29.19 7.16 -2.36
CA ALA A 469 29.78 6.08 -3.15
C ALA A 469 28.82 5.58 -4.24
N ARG A 470 27.54 5.37 -3.90
CA ARG A 470 26.49 4.99 -4.86
C ARG A 470 26.35 6.04 -5.98
N ALA A 471 26.31 7.31 -5.63
CA ALA A 471 26.18 8.40 -6.61
C ALA A 471 27.40 8.51 -7.52
N LEU A 472 28.60 8.31 -6.98
CA LEU A 472 29.85 8.32 -7.74
C LEU A 472 29.99 7.08 -8.64
N ALA A 473 29.58 5.91 -8.17
CA ALA A 473 29.63 4.66 -8.94
C ALA A 473 28.72 4.72 -10.19
N ALA A 474 27.60 5.42 -10.11
CA ALA A 474 26.69 5.61 -11.23
C ALA A 474 27.30 6.45 -12.37
N ASP A 475 28.32 7.26 -12.12
CA ASP A 475 29.08 8.11 -13.06
C ASP A 475 28.21 8.83 -14.13
N PRO A 476 27.20 9.61 -13.75
CA PRO A 476 26.37 10.32 -14.71
C PRO A 476 27.19 11.44 -15.39
N PRO A 477 26.79 11.90 -16.61
CA PRO A 477 27.39 13.09 -17.23
C PRO A 477 27.37 14.32 -16.33
N VAL A 478 26.27 14.56 -15.62
CA VAL A 478 26.11 15.64 -14.63
C VAL A 478 25.73 15.06 -13.27
N LEU A 479 26.53 15.33 -12.25
CA LEU A 479 26.26 14.91 -10.87
C LEU A 479 25.93 16.14 -10.00
N LEU A 480 24.81 16.10 -9.29
CA LEU A 480 24.40 17.13 -8.35
C LEU A 480 24.54 16.58 -6.92
N LEU A 481 25.41 17.18 -6.12
CA LEU A 481 25.64 16.79 -4.72
C LEU A 481 25.06 17.85 -3.78
N HIS A 482 24.25 17.44 -2.81
CA HIS A 482 23.71 18.32 -1.78
C HIS A 482 24.26 17.94 -0.42
N ASP A 483 25.13 18.76 0.14
CA ASP A 483 25.75 18.63 1.45
C ASP A 483 26.23 17.18 1.76
N PRO A 484 27.11 16.61 0.92
CA PRO A 484 27.43 15.18 0.99
C PRO A 484 28.30 14.78 2.19
N THR A 485 28.76 15.73 3.02
CA THR A 485 29.76 15.50 4.09
C THR A 485 29.39 16.06 5.46
N THR A 486 28.16 16.51 5.69
CA THR A 486 27.74 17.20 6.93
C THR A 486 27.89 16.38 8.23
N ALA A 487 27.90 15.08 8.15
CA ALA A 487 28.04 14.18 9.31
C ALA A 487 29.42 13.50 9.38
N VAL A 488 30.43 14.06 8.68
CA VAL A 488 31.78 13.47 8.57
C VAL A 488 32.79 14.39 9.25
N ASP A 489 33.84 13.83 9.83
CA ASP A 489 34.94 14.63 10.42
C ASP A 489 35.78 15.32 9.36
N ALA A 490 36.47 16.41 9.74
CA ALA A 490 37.19 17.28 8.82
C ALA A 490 38.33 16.57 8.05
N VAL A 491 38.96 15.54 8.62
CA VAL A 491 40.04 14.80 7.96
C VAL A 491 39.50 13.92 6.85
N THR A 492 38.44 13.18 7.17
CA THR A 492 37.72 12.34 6.20
C THR A 492 37.06 13.20 5.12
N GLU A 493 36.48 14.35 5.49
CA GLU A 493 35.90 15.31 4.55
C GLU A 493 36.92 15.84 3.52
N ALA A 494 38.10 16.23 3.95
CA ALA A 494 39.17 16.72 3.04
C ALA A 494 39.61 15.63 2.04
N ARG A 495 39.65 14.38 2.49
CA ARG A 495 39.94 13.23 1.63
C ARG A 495 38.81 12.96 0.62
N MET A 496 37.57 12.98 1.07
CA MET A 496 36.40 12.85 0.19
C MET A 496 36.36 13.97 -0.85
N ALA A 497 36.67 15.23 -0.48
CA ALA A 497 36.73 16.34 -1.41
C ALA A 497 37.77 16.11 -2.52
N THR A 498 38.94 15.58 -2.16
CA THR A 498 39.97 15.18 -3.13
C THR A 498 39.51 14.02 -4.00
N GLY A 499 38.92 12.96 -3.40
CA GLY A 499 38.41 11.80 -4.12
C GLY A 499 37.32 12.16 -5.13
N VAL A 500 36.37 13.02 -4.75
CA VAL A 500 35.33 13.52 -5.66
C VAL A 500 35.96 14.28 -6.84
N ARG A 501 36.90 15.17 -6.58
CA ARG A 501 37.57 15.94 -7.62
C ARG A 501 38.34 15.06 -8.61
N GLU A 502 39.04 14.05 -8.11
CA GLU A 502 39.84 13.14 -8.94
C GLU A 502 38.96 12.21 -9.77
N LEU A 503 37.97 11.59 -9.14
CA LEU A 503 37.09 10.62 -9.79
C LEU A 503 36.17 11.30 -10.83
N ARG A 504 35.76 12.55 -10.56
CA ARG A 504 34.85 13.31 -11.45
C ARG A 504 35.62 14.22 -12.46
N ARG A 505 36.93 14.06 -12.60
CA ARG A 505 37.72 14.84 -13.56
C ARG A 505 37.20 14.68 -14.99
N GLY A 506 36.82 15.80 -15.63
CA GLY A 506 36.24 15.83 -16.97
C GLY A 506 34.72 15.47 -17.02
N ARG A 507 34.09 15.32 -15.86
CA ARG A 507 32.62 15.13 -15.70
C ARG A 507 32.06 16.34 -14.94
N THR A 508 30.96 16.88 -15.41
CA THR A 508 30.29 18.00 -14.74
C THR A 508 29.76 17.62 -13.37
N THR A 509 30.08 18.41 -12.37
CA THR A 509 29.63 18.17 -11.00
C THR A 509 29.28 19.48 -10.33
N VAL A 510 28.07 19.58 -9.76
CA VAL A 510 27.62 20.73 -8.97
C VAL A 510 27.52 20.29 -7.52
N VAL A 511 28.24 20.94 -6.64
CA VAL A 511 28.23 20.67 -5.20
C VAL A 511 27.60 21.86 -4.47
N VAL A 512 26.38 21.67 -3.99
CA VAL A 512 25.69 22.65 -3.15
C VAL A 512 26.06 22.37 -1.70
N THR A 513 26.85 23.23 -1.07
CA THR A 513 27.39 23.00 0.28
C THR A 513 27.96 24.27 0.92
N THR A 514 28.10 24.23 2.25
CA THR A 514 28.90 25.25 3.00
C THR A 514 30.24 24.70 3.48
N SER A 515 30.60 23.46 3.14
CA SER A 515 31.87 22.83 3.53
C SER A 515 33.09 23.55 2.91
N PRO A 516 34.03 24.10 3.72
CA PRO A 516 35.26 24.71 3.21
C PRO A 516 36.12 23.74 2.41
N ALA A 517 36.19 22.48 2.83
CA ALA A 517 37.02 21.45 2.19
C ALA A 517 36.52 21.12 0.78
N LEU A 518 35.21 20.92 0.63
CA LEU A 518 34.58 20.67 -0.68
C LEU A 518 34.71 21.90 -1.59
N LEU A 519 34.43 23.13 -1.06
CA LEU A 519 34.51 24.36 -1.83
C LEU A 519 35.94 24.69 -2.27
N ALA A 520 36.94 24.37 -1.46
CA ALA A 520 38.35 24.49 -1.85
C ALA A 520 38.77 23.55 -2.97
N ALA A 521 38.09 22.42 -3.11
CA ALA A 521 38.32 21.44 -4.18
C ALA A 521 37.62 21.83 -5.50
N THR A 522 36.71 22.81 -5.52
CA THR A 522 35.97 23.21 -6.74
C THR A 522 36.83 24.13 -7.65
N ASP A 523 36.48 24.18 -8.92
CA ASP A 523 37.10 25.05 -9.89
C ASP A 523 36.66 26.50 -9.70
N ARG A 524 35.39 26.70 -9.34
CA ARG A 524 34.71 27.96 -9.10
C ARG A 524 33.61 27.78 -8.07
N VAL A 525 33.30 28.82 -7.34
CA VAL A 525 32.18 28.91 -6.39
C VAL A 525 31.25 30.03 -6.81
N VAL A 526 29.95 29.76 -6.76
CA VAL A 526 28.87 30.72 -6.96
C VAL A 526 28.12 30.90 -5.65
N VAL A 527 27.88 32.13 -5.26
CA VAL A 527 27.11 32.51 -4.07
C VAL A 527 25.71 32.93 -4.49
N VAL A 528 24.69 32.25 -3.98
CA VAL A 528 23.30 32.60 -4.21
C VAL A 528 22.75 33.30 -2.97
N ALA A 529 22.35 34.55 -3.12
CA ALA A 529 21.73 35.34 -2.06
C ALA A 529 20.54 36.13 -2.62
N GLY A 530 19.46 36.26 -1.84
CA GLY A 530 18.23 36.91 -2.31
C GLY A 530 17.58 36.27 -3.53
N GLY A 531 17.92 35.00 -3.80
CA GLY A 531 17.36 34.23 -4.93
C GLY A 531 18.11 34.38 -6.26
N ALA A 532 19.20 35.16 -6.32
CA ALA A 532 20.01 35.40 -7.50
C ALA A 532 21.51 35.16 -7.22
N VAL A 533 22.33 35.09 -8.27
CA VAL A 533 23.81 35.05 -8.13
C VAL A 533 24.31 36.39 -7.61
N ALA A 534 24.86 36.38 -6.41
CA ALA A 534 25.38 37.58 -5.74
C ALA A 534 26.91 37.78 -5.94
N ALA A 535 27.64 36.66 -6.03
CA ALA A 535 29.08 36.68 -6.25
C ALA A 535 29.54 35.36 -6.88
N GLU A 536 30.67 35.41 -7.59
CA GLU A 536 31.36 34.23 -8.09
C GLU A 536 32.89 34.43 -8.03
N GLY A 537 33.60 33.31 -7.90
CA GLY A 537 35.05 33.33 -7.84
C GLY A 537 35.64 32.04 -7.29
N ARG A 538 36.93 31.97 -7.11
CA ARG A 538 37.57 30.85 -6.40
C ARG A 538 37.31 30.97 -4.90
N HIS A 539 37.15 29.80 -4.23
CA HIS A 539 36.94 29.77 -2.78
C HIS A 539 37.88 30.68 -1.99
N ALA A 540 39.18 30.58 -2.24
CA ALA A 540 40.19 31.38 -1.55
C ALA A 540 40.06 32.90 -1.79
N ASP A 541 39.57 33.32 -2.95
CA ASP A 541 39.36 34.73 -3.28
C ASP A 541 38.10 35.25 -2.60
N LEU A 542 37.01 34.48 -2.63
CA LEU A 542 35.75 34.82 -1.96
C LEU A 542 35.91 34.92 -0.43
N VAL A 543 36.70 34.05 0.19
CA VAL A 543 37.00 34.13 1.63
C VAL A 543 37.69 35.45 1.99
N ARG A 544 38.54 35.97 1.09
CA ARG A 544 39.25 37.26 1.31
C ARG A 544 38.40 38.47 1.02
N SER A 545 37.62 38.44 -0.05
CA SER A 545 36.93 39.61 -0.61
C SER A 545 35.47 39.75 -0.18
N ASN A 546 34.78 38.65 0.22
CA ASN A 546 33.36 38.65 0.55
C ASN A 546 33.11 38.27 2.02
N PRO A 547 32.81 39.27 2.90
CA PRO A 547 32.57 39.00 4.33
C PRO A 547 31.39 38.07 4.61
N ASP A 548 30.30 38.19 3.83
CA ASP A 548 29.09 37.37 4.01
C ASP A 548 29.36 35.91 3.65
N TYR A 549 30.07 35.67 2.54
CA TYR A 549 30.55 34.36 2.16
C TYR A 549 31.42 33.72 3.25
N ARG A 550 32.40 34.50 3.75
CA ARG A 550 33.28 34.04 4.80
C ARG A 550 32.52 33.67 6.07
N ALA A 551 31.55 34.50 6.47
CA ALA A 551 30.71 34.21 7.63
C ALA A 551 29.90 32.94 7.44
N THR A 552 29.35 32.67 6.23
CA THR A 552 28.54 31.48 5.94
C THR A 552 29.36 30.19 5.91
N VAL A 553 30.60 30.26 5.41
CA VAL A 553 31.44 29.08 5.15
C VAL A 553 32.38 28.74 6.32
N LEU A 554 32.79 29.74 7.12
CA LEU A 554 33.73 29.56 8.24
C LEU A 554 33.09 29.71 9.62
N SER A 555 31.75 29.75 9.71
CA SER A 555 31.00 29.85 10.97
C SER A 555 30.92 28.52 11.73
#